data_bda421067857d7fbd6a76b3dda4bfcef
#
_entry.id   bda421067857d7fbd6a76b3dda4bfcef
#
_cell.length_a   1.000
_cell.length_b   1.000
_cell.length_c   1.000
_cell.angle_alpha   90.00
_cell.angle_beta   90.00
_cell.angle_gamma   90.00
#
_symmetry.space_group_name_H-M   'P 1'
#
loop_
_entity.id
_entity.type
_entity.pdbx_description
1 polymer ?
#
loop_
_entity_poly.entity_id
_entity_poly.type
_entity_poly.pdbx_seq_one_letter_code
_entity_poly.pdbx_strand_id
1 'polypeptide(L)'
;TDGSRICFLHRWRDGIGQKKAFSTRFFTANPDGSGLYVLDPYGGTSHFIWRDPTHIMAWATHPSHGDKFYLYKDRTDHVEVVAPDVMTVNGHNTYLPPDGQWVLCDTYPDKSRNQNPYLYHLATGRRVWLGHFHSPKEYTGEWRCDTHPRASRGGKLVCIDSPHGGNGRQMYLIDISAIV
;
A
#
# COMPACT_ATOMS: atom_id res chain seq x y z
N THR A 1 -11.32 8.21 7.59
CA THR A 1 -10.93 9.63 7.75
C THR A 1 -12.15 10.52 7.72
N ASP A 2 -12.07 11.70 8.28
CA ASP A 2 -13.16 12.68 8.39
C ASP A 2 -13.25 13.65 7.20
N GLY A 3 -12.34 13.50 6.21
CA GLY A 3 -12.27 14.38 5.05
C GLY A 3 -11.65 15.75 5.31
N SER A 4 -11.12 16.00 6.50
CA SER A 4 -10.49 17.28 6.86
C SER A 4 -9.15 17.51 6.19
N ARG A 5 -8.51 16.45 5.73
CA ARG A 5 -7.21 16.48 5.05
C ARG A 5 -7.19 15.57 3.84
N ILE A 6 -6.43 15.98 2.82
CA ILE A 6 -6.09 15.16 1.66
C ILE A 6 -4.59 14.86 1.65
N CYS A 7 -4.18 13.77 1.01
CA CYS A 7 -2.77 13.48 0.74
C CYS A 7 -2.59 13.10 -0.73
N PHE A 8 -1.44 13.44 -1.30
CA PHE A 8 -1.14 13.20 -2.71
C PHE A 8 0.36 13.13 -2.98
N LEU A 9 0.72 12.47 -4.08
CA LEU A 9 2.09 12.39 -4.58
C LEU A 9 2.28 13.44 -5.68
N HIS A 10 3.27 14.30 -5.52
CA HIS A 10 3.83 15.10 -6.60
C HIS A 10 4.99 14.33 -7.22
N ARG A 11 4.84 13.92 -8.48
CA ARG A 11 5.85 13.14 -9.20
C ARG A 11 6.37 13.91 -10.41
N TRP A 12 7.67 13.83 -10.63
CA TRP A 12 8.30 14.44 -11.81
C TRP A 12 9.46 13.60 -12.32
N ARG A 13 9.90 13.90 -13.54
CA ARG A 13 11.14 13.38 -14.14
C ARG A 13 11.98 14.54 -14.61
N ASP A 14 13.28 14.45 -14.40
CA ASP A 14 14.25 15.42 -14.93
C ASP A 14 14.52 15.11 -16.40
N GLY A 15 13.84 15.83 -17.29
CA GLY A 15 14.03 15.76 -18.74
C GLY A 15 13.06 14.82 -19.48
N ILE A 16 12.68 15.26 -20.69
CA ILE A 16 11.84 14.47 -21.60
C ILE A 16 12.70 13.37 -22.23
N GLY A 17 12.19 12.13 -22.23
CA GLY A 17 12.84 10.97 -22.87
C GLY A 17 13.93 10.27 -22.04
N GLN A 18 14.23 10.72 -20.83
CA GLN A 18 15.12 10.00 -19.93
C GLN A 18 14.41 8.85 -19.23
N LYS A 19 15.01 7.64 -19.26
CA LYS A 19 14.53 6.44 -18.51
C LYS A 19 14.84 6.52 -17.01
N LYS A 20 14.92 7.69 -16.41
CA LYS A 20 15.14 7.85 -14.98
C LYS A 20 13.85 7.51 -14.20
N ALA A 21 14.04 6.96 -13.01
CA ALA A 21 12.97 6.78 -12.04
C ALA A 21 12.26 8.11 -11.73
N PHE A 22 11.00 8.06 -11.33
CA PHE A 22 10.31 9.25 -10.85
C PHE A 22 10.93 9.75 -9.56
N SER A 23 11.08 11.06 -9.44
CA SER A 23 11.21 11.72 -8.15
C SER A 23 9.81 11.95 -7.59
N THR A 24 9.64 11.81 -6.28
CA THR A 24 8.33 11.92 -5.62
C THR A 24 8.47 12.77 -4.36
N ARG A 25 7.51 13.68 -4.15
CA ARG A 25 7.27 14.29 -2.84
C ARG A 25 5.89 13.89 -2.37
N PHE A 26 5.77 13.53 -1.11
CA PHE A 26 4.49 13.21 -0.51
C PHE A 26 3.97 14.41 0.28
N PHE A 27 2.77 14.84 -0.06
CA PHE A 27 2.14 16.02 0.51
C PHE A 27 0.85 15.69 1.23
N THR A 28 0.52 16.54 2.21
CA THR A 28 -0.82 16.70 2.74
C THR A 28 -1.28 18.14 2.58
N ALA A 29 -2.59 18.35 2.50
CA ALA A 29 -3.20 19.66 2.42
C ALA A 29 -4.63 19.64 2.97
N ASN A 30 -5.22 20.81 3.20
CA ASN A 30 -6.65 20.94 3.39
C ASN A 30 -7.38 20.69 2.05
N PRO A 31 -8.68 20.32 2.04
CA PRO A 31 -9.43 20.05 0.80
C PRO A 31 -9.52 21.27 -0.15
N ASP A 32 -9.40 22.47 0.37
CA ASP A 32 -9.36 23.72 -0.41
C ASP A 32 -7.96 24.05 -0.98
N GLY A 33 -6.96 23.19 -0.73
CA GLY A 33 -5.57 23.37 -1.15
C GLY A 33 -4.72 24.21 -0.21
N SER A 34 -5.28 24.80 0.83
CA SER A 34 -4.52 25.52 1.86
C SER A 34 -3.79 24.56 2.80
N GLY A 35 -2.90 25.05 3.65
CA GLY A 35 -2.21 24.25 4.65
C GLY A 35 -1.36 23.12 4.05
N LEU A 36 -0.75 23.38 2.89
CA LEU A 36 0.16 22.43 2.22
C LEU A 36 1.34 22.10 3.12
N TYR A 37 1.61 20.80 3.29
CA TYR A 37 2.72 20.29 4.09
C TYR A 37 3.46 19.19 3.32
N VAL A 38 4.80 19.23 3.31
CA VAL A 38 5.64 18.16 2.75
C VAL A 38 5.80 17.10 3.82
N LEU A 39 5.12 15.97 3.66
CA LEU A 39 5.17 14.87 4.63
C LEU A 39 6.41 14.01 4.45
N ASP A 40 6.79 13.73 3.18
CA ASP A 40 8.02 13.00 2.83
C ASP A 40 8.71 13.65 1.63
N PRO A 41 9.91 14.25 1.83
CA PRO A 41 10.66 14.90 0.76
C PRO A 41 11.65 13.99 0.02
N TYR A 42 11.86 12.74 0.47
CA TYR A 42 13.04 11.94 0.10
C TYR A 42 12.95 11.22 -1.26
N GLY A 43 11.83 11.30 -1.95
CA GLY A 43 11.75 10.91 -3.36
C GLY A 43 11.24 9.51 -3.64
N GLY A 44 11.04 8.66 -2.63
CA GLY A 44 10.70 7.25 -2.79
C GLY A 44 9.28 6.84 -2.42
N THR A 45 8.41 7.78 -2.02
CA THR A 45 7.07 7.45 -1.54
C THR A 45 6.18 6.84 -2.61
N SER A 46 5.50 5.77 -2.24
CA SER A 46 4.53 5.02 -3.03
C SER A 46 3.45 4.48 -2.09
N HIS A 47 2.38 3.88 -2.61
CA HIS A 47 1.32 3.17 -1.88
C HIS A 47 1.08 3.67 -0.45
N PHE A 48 0.05 4.46 -0.25
CA PHE A 48 -0.26 5.09 1.03
C PHE A 48 -1.74 4.97 1.38
N ILE A 49 -2.02 5.01 2.67
CA ILE A 49 -3.38 4.98 3.24
C ILE A 49 -3.43 5.76 4.55
N TRP A 50 -4.48 6.52 4.78
CA TRP A 50 -4.77 7.07 6.08
C TRP A 50 -5.14 5.95 7.07
N ARG A 51 -4.47 5.93 8.23
CA ARG A 51 -4.87 5.08 9.35
C ARG A 51 -6.02 5.72 10.14
N ASP A 52 -5.87 6.99 10.40
CA ASP A 52 -6.77 7.83 11.18
C ASP A 52 -6.65 9.29 10.67
N PRO A 53 -7.40 10.28 11.19
CA PRO A 53 -7.34 11.67 10.71
C PRO A 53 -5.96 12.33 10.78
N THR A 54 -5.00 11.74 11.48
CA THR A 54 -3.68 12.35 11.73
C THR A 54 -2.50 11.47 11.31
N HIS A 55 -2.72 10.20 10.99
CA HIS A 55 -1.63 9.29 10.64
C HIS A 55 -1.83 8.63 9.27
N ILE A 56 -0.74 8.55 8.52
CA ILE A 56 -0.70 7.96 7.18
C ILE A 56 0.38 6.89 7.15
N MET A 57 0.01 5.67 6.74
CA MET A 57 0.98 4.63 6.42
C MET A 57 1.35 4.73 4.94
N ALA A 58 2.65 4.70 4.62
CA ALA A 58 3.14 4.70 3.26
C ALA A 58 4.41 3.85 3.10
N TRP A 59 4.57 3.22 1.93
CA TRP A 59 5.87 2.74 1.50
C TRP A 59 6.73 3.90 1.06
N ALA A 60 7.95 4.01 1.60
CA ALA A 60 8.87 5.09 1.26
C ALA A 60 10.34 4.65 1.41
N THR A 61 11.24 5.47 0.85
CA THR A 61 12.68 5.39 1.07
C THR A 61 13.08 6.49 2.03
N HIS A 62 13.34 6.15 3.29
CA HIS A 62 13.75 7.14 4.30
C HIS A 62 15.25 7.02 4.61
N PRO A 63 15.98 8.14 4.81
CA PRO A 63 17.43 8.11 5.05
C PRO A 63 17.86 7.25 6.25
N SER A 64 17.04 7.17 7.29
CA SER A 64 17.38 6.44 8.52
C SER A 64 17.26 4.91 8.39
N HIS A 65 16.32 4.39 7.58
CA HIS A 65 15.99 2.96 7.58
C HIS A 65 15.77 2.37 6.17
N GLY A 66 16.02 3.16 5.10
CA GLY A 66 15.86 2.71 3.71
C GLY A 66 14.41 2.47 3.31
N ASP A 67 14.20 1.45 2.49
CA ASP A 67 12.89 1.11 1.91
C ASP A 67 12.05 0.32 2.92
N LYS A 68 10.99 0.94 3.44
CA LYS A 68 10.07 0.35 4.45
C LYS A 68 8.66 0.92 4.31
N PHE A 69 7.71 0.30 5.00
CA PHE A 69 6.48 0.96 5.37
C PHE A 69 6.71 1.84 6.58
N TYR A 70 6.27 3.08 6.48
CA TYR A 70 6.38 4.09 7.53
C TYR A 70 5.00 4.58 7.92
N LEU A 71 4.83 4.87 9.21
CA LEU A 71 3.69 5.58 9.74
C LEU A 71 4.11 7.02 10.02
N TYR A 72 3.59 7.94 9.26
CA TYR A 72 3.82 9.38 9.40
C TYR A 72 2.70 10.00 10.21
N LYS A 73 3.04 10.95 11.09
CA LYS A 73 2.07 11.83 11.73
C LYS A 73 1.99 13.13 10.95
N ASP A 74 0.81 13.45 10.42
CA ASP A 74 0.59 14.64 9.59
C ASP A 74 1.05 15.93 10.27
N ARG A 75 1.67 16.83 9.51
CA ARG A 75 2.19 18.14 9.93
C ARG A 75 3.22 18.06 11.07
N THR A 76 3.96 16.97 11.15
CA THR A 76 5.09 16.78 12.05
C THR A 76 6.22 16.03 11.36
N ASP A 77 7.42 16.03 11.94
CA ASP A 77 8.56 15.22 11.48
C ASP A 77 8.54 13.80 12.10
N HIS A 78 7.45 13.45 12.80
CA HIS A 78 7.36 12.14 13.45
C HIS A 78 7.07 11.05 12.42
N VAL A 79 7.95 10.06 12.39
CA VAL A 79 7.87 8.89 11.50
C VAL A 79 8.31 7.64 12.25
N GLU A 80 7.55 6.57 12.09
CA GLU A 80 7.84 5.25 12.68
C GLU A 80 7.90 4.18 11.58
N VAL A 81 8.78 3.19 11.71
CA VAL A 81 8.81 2.03 10.82
C VAL A 81 7.69 1.06 11.22
N VAL A 82 6.90 0.62 10.26
CA VAL A 82 5.82 -0.35 10.48
C VAL A 82 6.32 -1.76 10.14
N ALA A 83 6.22 -2.68 11.10
CA ALA A 83 6.49 -4.11 10.92
C ALA A 83 7.78 -4.40 10.11
N PRO A 84 8.96 -3.95 10.56
CA PRO A 84 10.20 -3.95 9.77
C PRO A 84 10.63 -5.33 9.27
N ASP A 85 10.27 -6.40 10.01
CA ASP A 85 10.66 -7.78 9.70
C ASP A 85 9.58 -8.56 8.95
N VAL A 86 8.39 -7.98 8.77
CA VAL A 86 7.24 -8.65 8.17
C VAL A 86 6.79 -7.96 6.87
N MET A 87 6.65 -6.65 6.91
CA MET A 87 6.23 -5.83 5.75
C MET A 87 7.46 -5.29 5.01
N THR A 88 8.25 -6.21 4.44
CA THR A 88 9.59 -5.92 3.91
C THR A 88 9.64 -5.56 2.44
N VAL A 89 8.51 -5.64 1.73
CA VAL A 89 8.41 -5.35 0.30
C VAL A 89 7.25 -4.41 0.01
N ASN A 90 7.44 -3.58 -1.01
CA ASN A 90 6.42 -2.65 -1.47
C ASN A 90 5.17 -3.39 -1.95
N GLY A 91 3.99 -2.87 -1.65
CA GLY A 91 2.70 -3.42 -2.04
C GLY A 91 1.56 -2.48 -1.69
N HIS A 92 0.36 -2.79 -2.19
CA HIS A 92 -0.84 -2.07 -1.84
C HIS A 92 -1.21 -2.36 -0.40
N ASN A 93 -1.69 -1.37 0.31
CA ASN A 93 -2.00 -1.52 1.73
C ASN A 93 -3.30 -0.82 2.10
N THR A 94 -4.03 -1.38 3.05
CA THR A 94 -5.21 -0.78 3.67
C THR A 94 -5.42 -1.32 5.08
N TYR A 95 -6.09 -0.53 5.92
CA TYR A 95 -6.52 -1.00 7.24
C TYR A 95 -7.88 -1.70 7.11
N LEU A 96 -8.05 -2.84 7.78
CA LEU A 96 -9.33 -3.51 7.81
C LEU A 96 -10.31 -2.80 8.76
N PRO A 97 -11.54 -2.54 8.31
CA PRO A 97 -12.61 -2.11 9.22
C PRO A 97 -13.04 -3.28 10.13
N PRO A 98 -13.68 -2.99 11.30
CA PRO A 98 -14.05 -1.65 11.75
C PRO A 98 -12.96 -0.96 12.58
N ASP A 99 -12.01 -1.67 13.14
CA ASP A 99 -11.11 -1.19 14.20
C ASP A 99 -9.69 -0.87 13.72
N GLY A 100 -9.35 -1.23 12.49
CA GLY A 100 -8.02 -1.00 11.91
C GLY A 100 -6.89 -1.78 12.57
N GLN A 101 -7.18 -2.86 13.32
CA GLN A 101 -6.16 -3.70 13.98
C GLN A 101 -5.39 -4.58 12.99
N TRP A 102 -5.98 -4.84 11.84
CA TRP A 102 -5.35 -5.58 10.77
C TRP A 102 -4.99 -4.67 9.61
N VAL A 103 -3.80 -4.88 9.04
CA VAL A 103 -3.38 -4.33 7.75
C VAL A 103 -3.51 -5.42 6.71
N LEU A 104 -4.27 -5.15 5.66
CA LEU A 104 -4.32 -5.95 4.45
C LEU A 104 -3.28 -5.38 3.48
N CYS A 105 -2.36 -6.23 3.02
CA CYS A 105 -1.30 -5.85 2.11
C CYS A 105 -1.11 -6.93 1.04
N ASP A 106 -0.44 -6.59 -0.05
CA ASP A 106 0.00 -7.55 -1.06
C ASP A 106 1.49 -7.40 -1.39
N THR A 107 1.95 -8.18 -2.36
CA THR A 107 3.27 -8.05 -2.95
C THR A 107 3.16 -7.95 -4.47
N TYR A 108 4.14 -7.33 -5.11
CA TYR A 108 4.35 -7.54 -6.54
C TYR A 108 4.76 -9.00 -6.83
N PRO A 109 4.66 -9.46 -8.09
CA PRO A 109 5.06 -10.82 -8.46
C PRO A 109 6.50 -11.13 -8.02
N ASP A 110 6.66 -12.21 -7.27
CA ASP A 110 7.96 -12.75 -6.87
C ASP A 110 8.69 -13.45 -8.05
N LYS A 111 9.82 -14.10 -7.77
CA LYS A 111 10.60 -14.84 -8.78
C LYS A 111 9.80 -15.98 -9.43
N SER A 112 8.85 -16.56 -8.74
CA SER A 112 7.92 -17.58 -9.21
C SER A 112 6.66 -16.99 -9.84
N ARG A 113 6.61 -15.68 -9.98
CA ARG A 113 5.46 -14.93 -10.51
C ARG A 113 4.21 -15.03 -9.64
N ASN A 114 4.35 -15.26 -8.34
CA ASN A 114 3.23 -15.22 -7.40
C ASN A 114 3.10 -13.83 -6.78
N GLN A 115 1.89 -13.35 -6.72
CA GLN A 115 1.47 -12.21 -5.91
C GLN A 115 0.86 -12.75 -4.61
N ASN A 116 1.24 -12.16 -3.48
CA ASN A 116 1.02 -12.77 -2.18
C ASN A 116 0.28 -11.80 -1.25
N PRO A 117 -1.05 -11.68 -1.34
CA PRO A 117 -1.82 -10.90 -0.37
C PRO A 117 -1.81 -11.54 1.00
N TYR A 118 -1.75 -10.70 2.03
CA TYR A 118 -1.69 -11.13 3.42
C TYR A 118 -2.36 -10.14 4.37
N LEU A 119 -2.69 -10.64 5.55
CA LEU A 119 -3.11 -9.85 6.69
C LEU A 119 -1.96 -9.77 7.70
N TYR A 120 -1.78 -8.60 8.31
CA TYR A 120 -0.87 -8.38 9.41
C TYR A 120 -1.60 -7.75 10.58
N HIS A 121 -1.56 -8.41 11.75
CA HIS A 121 -2.18 -7.92 12.99
C HIS A 121 -1.20 -7.03 13.76
N LEU A 122 -1.53 -5.76 13.93
CA LEU A 122 -0.63 -4.75 14.48
C LEU A 122 -0.17 -5.06 15.90
N ALA A 123 -1.09 -5.49 16.77
CA ALA A 123 -0.77 -5.69 18.18
C ALA A 123 0.02 -6.99 18.45
N THR A 124 -0.22 -8.06 17.67
CA THR A 124 0.41 -9.37 17.90
C THR A 124 1.58 -9.67 16.98
N GLY A 125 1.77 -8.89 15.90
CA GLY A 125 2.77 -9.17 14.88
C GLY A 125 2.45 -10.40 14.00
N ARG A 126 1.24 -10.97 14.13
CA ARG A 126 0.83 -12.15 13.38
C ARG A 126 0.61 -11.80 11.91
N ARG A 127 1.25 -12.53 10.98
CA ARG A 127 0.96 -12.50 9.55
C ARG A 127 0.19 -13.72 9.11
N VAL A 128 -0.84 -13.53 8.28
CA VAL A 128 -1.62 -14.61 7.67
C VAL A 128 -1.64 -14.41 6.16
N TRP A 129 -1.08 -15.36 5.41
CA TRP A 129 -1.17 -15.37 3.96
C TRP A 129 -2.58 -15.72 3.51
N LEU A 130 -3.15 -14.95 2.58
CA LEU A 130 -4.46 -15.23 1.99
C LEU A 130 -4.35 -16.15 0.79
N GLY A 131 -3.17 -16.30 0.24
CA GLY A 131 -2.86 -17.20 -0.87
C GLY A 131 -1.64 -16.74 -1.66
N HIS A 132 -1.29 -17.55 -2.67
CA HIS A 132 -0.22 -17.29 -3.63
C HIS A 132 -0.81 -17.36 -5.03
N PHE A 133 -1.03 -16.20 -5.64
CA PHE A 133 -1.78 -16.07 -6.88
C PHE A 133 -0.81 -15.87 -8.06
N HIS A 134 -0.71 -16.88 -8.92
CA HIS A 134 0.20 -16.83 -10.06
C HIS A 134 -0.25 -15.77 -11.09
N SER A 135 0.68 -14.89 -11.45
CA SER A 135 0.49 -13.88 -12.49
C SER A 135 1.40 -14.21 -13.67
N PRO A 136 0.88 -14.86 -14.75
CA PRO A 136 1.65 -15.24 -15.91
C PRO A 136 2.44 -14.07 -16.54
N LYS A 137 3.52 -14.36 -17.28
CA LYS A 137 4.45 -13.33 -17.79
C LYS A 137 3.82 -12.36 -18.77
N GLU A 138 2.77 -12.75 -19.48
CA GLU A 138 2.01 -11.87 -20.37
C GLU A 138 1.31 -10.71 -19.64
N TYR A 139 1.05 -10.85 -18.32
CA TYR A 139 0.48 -9.78 -17.51
C TYR A 139 1.57 -8.83 -17.00
N THR A 140 2.15 -8.06 -17.93
CA THR A 140 3.15 -7.02 -17.67
C THR A 140 2.84 -5.74 -18.42
N GLY A 141 3.53 -4.65 -18.11
CA GLY A 141 3.31 -3.34 -18.75
C GLY A 141 1.87 -2.87 -18.58
N GLU A 142 1.19 -2.52 -19.66
CA GLU A 142 -0.20 -2.07 -19.67
C GLU A 142 -1.21 -3.18 -19.34
N TRP A 143 -0.82 -4.45 -19.58
CA TRP A 143 -1.63 -5.63 -19.26
C TRP A 143 -1.46 -6.13 -17.83
N ARG A 144 -0.63 -5.47 -17.04
CA ARG A 144 -0.37 -5.85 -15.64
C ARG A 144 -1.67 -5.98 -14.85
N CYS A 145 -1.74 -7.02 -14.04
CA CYS A 145 -2.82 -7.27 -13.12
C CYS A 145 -2.24 -7.45 -11.72
N ASP A 146 -2.31 -6.40 -10.91
CA ASP A 146 -1.93 -6.46 -9.51
C ASP A 146 -3.14 -6.92 -8.68
N THR A 147 -2.90 -7.56 -7.54
CA THR A 147 -3.99 -8.09 -6.72
C THR A 147 -4.86 -6.99 -6.11
N HIS A 148 -4.30 -5.79 -5.85
CA HIS A 148 -5.03 -4.63 -5.32
C HIS A 148 -6.08 -5.01 -4.28
N PRO A 149 -5.70 -5.66 -3.17
CA PRO A 149 -6.65 -6.23 -2.23
C PRO A 149 -7.50 -5.14 -1.57
N ARG A 150 -8.79 -5.38 -1.51
CA ARG A 150 -9.79 -4.45 -0.95
C ARG A 150 -10.66 -5.18 0.05
N ALA A 151 -10.85 -4.59 1.21
CA ALA A 151 -11.73 -5.14 2.24
C ALA A 151 -13.18 -4.72 2.03
N SER A 152 -14.12 -5.60 2.35
CA SER A 152 -15.53 -5.24 2.51
C SER A 152 -15.72 -4.29 3.70
N ARG A 153 -16.81 -3.54 3.73
CA ARG A 153 -17.14 -2.62 4.84
C ARG A 153 -17.21 -3.32 6.20
N GLY A 154 -17.59 -4.59 6.22
CA GLY A 154 -17.66 -5.40 7.44
C GLY A 154 -16.33 -6.10 7.80
N GLY A 155 -15.26 -5.90 7.04
CA GLY A 155 -13.94 -6.47 7.31
C GLY A 155 -13.81 -7.99 7.14
N LYS A 156 -14.86 -8.68 6.65
CA LYS A 156 -14.90 -10.15 6.60
C LYS A 156 -14.61 -10.75 5.23
N LEU A 157 -14.61 -9.92 4.18
CA LEU A 157 -14.32 -10.35 2.81
C LEU A 157 -13.20 -9.50 2.25
N VAL A 158 -12.31 -10.12 1.49
CA VAL A 158 -11.27 -9.46 0.69
C VAL A 158 -11.53 -9.74 -0.78
N CYS A 159 -11.59 -8.67 -1.59
CA CYS A 159 -11.63 -8.78 -3.05
C CYS A 159 -10.21 -8.57 -3.60
N ILE A 160 -9.79 -9.42 -4.53
CA ILE A 160 -8.54 -9.28 -5.29
C ILE A 160 -8.80 -9.36 -6.78
N ASP A 161 -7.93 -8.72 -7.58
CA ASP A 161 -7.86 -8.90 -9.02
C ASP A 161 -6.74 -9.89 -9.35
N SER A 162 -6.99 -10.93 -10.17
CA SER A 162 -5.95 -11.89 -10.49
C SER A 162 -6.23 -12.64 -11.79
N PRO A 163 -5.18 -13.00 -12.58
CA PRO A 163 -5.30 -13.86 -13.74
C PRO A 163 -5.07 -15.36 -13.42
N HIS A 164 -4.87 -15.76 -12.17
CA HIS A 164 -4.42 -17.09 -11.76
C HIS A 164 -5.34 -18.23 -12.22
N GLY A 165 -6.62 -17.96 -12.43
CA GLY A 165 -7.60 -18.97 -12.89
C GLY A 165 -7.53 -19.31 -14.38
N GLY A 166 -6.64 -18.68 -15.15
CA GLY A 166 -6.46 -18.96 -16.59
C GLY A 166 -7.54 -18.38 -17.52
N ASN A 167 -8.54 -17.68 -16.96
CA ASN A 167 -9.65 -17.08 -17.71
C ASN A 167 -9.51 -15.55 -17.88
N GLY A 168 -8.28 -15.07 -18.00
CA GLY A 168 -7.98 -13.65 -18.03
C GLY A 168 -7.99 -13.04 -16.62
N ARG A 169 -8.09 -11.70 -16.57
CA ARG A 169 -8.15 -10.95 -15.31
C ARG A 169 -9.57 -11.04 -14.73
N GLN A 170 -9.68 -11.58 -13.52
CA GLN A 170 -10.94 -11.78 -12.82
C GLN A 170 -10.87 -11.21 -11.41
N MET A 171 -12.02 -10.89 -10.84
CA MET A 171 -12.16 -10.58 -9.42
C MET A 171 -12.47 -11.84 -8.63
N TYR A 172 -11.81 -12.01 -7.48
CA TYR A 172 -12.03 -13.11 -6.56
C TYR A 172 -12.37 -12.56 -5.17
N LEU A 173 -13.29 -13.23 -4.50
CA LEU A 173 -13.62 -12.95 -3.10
C LEU A 173 -13.02 -14.02 -2.20
N ILE A 174 -12.38 -13.58 -1.13
CA ILE A 174 -11.78 -14.42 -0.09
C ILE A 174 -12.52 -14.12 1.21
N ASP A 175 -13.14 -15.14 1.81
CA ASP A 175 -13.74 -15.03 3.14
C ASP A 175 -12.63 -15.14 4.20
N ILE A 176 -12.50 -14.09 5.01
CA ILE A 176 -11.51 -14.01 6.08
C ILE A 176 -12.15 -14.00 7.47
N SER A 177 -13.46 -14.28 7.58
CA SER A 177 -14.22 -14.21 8.84
C SER A 177 -13.69 -15.15 9.94
N ALA A 178 -12.97 -16.23 9.58
CA ALA A 178 -12.32 -17.12 10.53
C ALA A 178 -10.94 -16.63 11.02
N ILE A 179 -10.42 -15.52 10.46
CA ILE A 179 -9.10 -14.98 10.79
C ILE A 179 -9.21 -13.76 11.69
N VAL A 180 -10.22 -12.92 11.44
CA VAL A 180 -10.44 -11.59 12.03
C VAL A 180 -11.61 -11.58 12.99
#